data_365b426b8282ad1df2e13367fc72f062
#
_entry.id   365b426b8282ad1df2e13367fc72f062
#
_cell.length_a   1.000
_cell.length_b   1.000
_cell.length_c   1.000
_cell.angle_alpha   90.00
_cell.angle_beta   90.00
_cell.angle_gamma   90.00
#
_symmetry.space_group_name_H-M   'P 1'
#
loop_
_entity.id
_entity.type
_entity.pdbx_description
1 polymer ?
#
loop_
_entity_poly.entity_id
_entity_poly.type
_entity_poly.pdbx_seq_one_letter_code
_entity_poly.pdbx_strand_id
1 'polypeptide(L)'
;FTNGYKVFMPTEFMHAMYDQGGGAGLRDFWDRWCTNPLFAGGFIWVFCDEAPKRSDKGGILDSDKSNAPDGVVGPRREKEGSYYAIRAQWSPIQLKPLLITDHFDGSFLVTNEYTYTNLDKCRMTYKIRTCETPLKNAMESGKVIAEGHVQLPAIAPGETGKARFTLPASFREGDVLELEAFDKEGKSICNWTYPIRLAKQYFDHKMAQTPMTLEAVQPATATQTATSIELKSDRVTVTFDPATGMISRIISGGTEVPFKDGPVAVGMKMRYEPTLSYVRNSNEGAVYCAKYKGAADSIVWRLTDKGLLYMDAILLNRASGGGGFDDAFMDSKVFNLGLTFSYPEKNCSGMKWMGRGPYRVWKNRIPGTNYGVWHKEYNNTITGESFENLVYPEFKGYHANMYWATLESDTTPFTVYSRNDGIFFHVFTPEEP
;
A
#
# COMPACT_ATOMS: atom_id res chain seq x y z
N PHE A 1 23.32 -23.75 -14.00
CA PHE A 1 24.45 -23.55 -13.11
C PHE A 1 25.13 -24.85 -12.67
N THR A 2 24.43 -25.97 -12.61
CA THR A 2 25.06 -27.24 -12.26
C THR A 2 24.89 -28.22 -13.42
N ASN A 3 26.00 -28.81 -13.86
CA ASN A 3 25.99 -29.87 -14.89
C ASN A 3 25.37 -31.18 -14.37
N GLY A 4 24.48 -31.13 -13.39
CA GLY A 4 23.77 -32.27 -12.82
C GLY A 4 24.57 -33.14 -11.83
N TYR A 5 25.79 -32.73 -11.49
CA TYR A 5 26.69 -33.54 -10.65
C TYR A 5 27.26 -32.84 -9.41
N LYS A 6 27.02 -31.55 -9.27
CA LYS A 6 27.57 -30.77 -8.15
C LYS A 6 26.47 -30.15 -7.32
N VAL A 7 26.65 -30.18 -6.01
CA VAL A 7 25.82 -29.43 -5.06
C VAL A 7 25.96 -27.95 -5.36
N PHE A 8 24.84 -27.26 -5.43
CA PHE A 8 24.77 -25.82 -5.63
C PHE A 8 24.40 -25.13 -4.32
N MET A 9 25.24 -24.23 -3.88
CA MET A 9 25.03 -23.40 -2.70
C MET A 9 25.67 -22.03 -2.95
N PRO A 10 24.92 -20.99 -3.32
CA PRO A 10 25.46 -19.65 -3.46
C PRO A 10 25.90 -19.14 -2.10
N THR A 11 27.14 -18.69 -2.02
CA THR A 11 27.74 -18.15 -0.79
C THR A 11 27.45 -16.66 -0.60
N GLU A 12 26.99 -16.02 -1.64
CA GLU A 12 26.49 -14.65 -1.67
C GLU A 12 25.44 -14.52 -2.78
N PHE A 13 24.25 -14.13 -2.42
CA PHE A 13 23.23 -13.77 -3.40
C PHE A 13 22.27 -12.78 -2.78
N MET A 14 21.71 -11.91 -3.63
CA MET A 14 20.67 -10.95 -3.30
C MET A 14 20.97 -10.17 -2.01
N HIS A 15 21.52 -8.99 -2.18
CA HIS A 15 21.66 -8.03 -1.09
C HIS A 15 20.25 -7.61 -0.62
N ALA A 16 20.05 -7.48 0.68
CA ALA A 16 18.76 -7.07 1.21
C ALA A 16 18.43 -5.63 0.82
N MET A 17 19.42 -4.78 0.65
CA MET A 17 19.40 -3.41 0.11
C MET A 17 18.08 -2.67 0.35
N TYR A 18 18.02 -1.97 1.44
CA TYR A 18 16.82 -1.39 1.99
C TYR A 18 15.97 -0.61 0.95
N ASP A 19 16.61 0.21 0.12
CA ASP A 19 15.95 0.98 -0.94
C ASP A 19 15.70 0.21 -2.24
N GLN A 20 16.21 -1.00 -2.36
CA GLN A 20 16.04 -1.84 -3.55
C GLN A 20 15.08 -3.00 -3.32
N GLY A 21 14.18 -2.84 -2.36
CA GLY A 21 13.09 -3.76 -2.10
C GLY A 21 13.27 -4.65 -0.89
N GLY A 22 14.30 -4.42 -0.06
CA GLY A 22 14.40 -5.02 1.26
C GLY A 22 14.33 -6.54 1.28
N GLY A 23 14.99 -7.22 0.37
CA GLY A 23 14.96 -8.68 0.31
C GLY A 23 13.65 -9.30 -0.22
N ALA A 24 12.68 -8.51 -0.66
CA ALA A 24 11.39 -9.03 -1.10
C ALA A 24 11.44 -9.86 -2.40
N GLY A 25 12.51 -9.77 -3.18
CA GLY A 25 12.78 -10.61 -4.36
C GLY A 25 13.32 -12.01 -4.04
N LEU A 26 13.55 -12.32 -2.76
CA LEU A 26 14.12 -13.61 -2.33
C LEU A 26 13.32 -14.80 -2.86
N ARG A 27 11.99 -14.71 -2.87
CA ARG A 27 11.13 -15.82 -3.28
C ARG A 27 11.33 -16.23 -4.74
N ASP A 28 11.65 -15.28 -5.63
CA ASP A 28 11.91 -15.55 -7.05
C ASP A 28 13.13 -16.47 -7.24
N PHE A 29 14.19 -16.24 -6.43
CA PHE A 29 15.37 -17.11 -6.41
C PHE A 29 15.07 -18.44 -5.72
N TRP A 30 14.47 -18.36 -4.53
CA TRP A 30 14.26 -19.52 -3.65
C TRP A 30 13.37 -20.57 -4.29
N ASP A 31 12.22 -20.20 -4.82
CA ASP A 31 11.30 -21.11 -5.50
C ASP A 31 11.97 -21.79 -6.70
N ARG A 32 12.75 -21.02 -7.46
CA ARG A 32 13.47 -21.59 -8.62
C ARG A 32 14.56 -22.56 -8.21
N TRP A 33 15.32 -22.25 -7.19
CA TRP A 33 16.42 -23.12 -6.75
C TRP A 33 15.94 -24.36 -6.03
N CYS A 34 14.91 -24.28 -5.23
CA CYS A 34 14.30 -25.41 -4.53
C CYS A 34 13.73 -26.48 -5.49
N THR A 35 13.54 -26.19 -6.77
CA THR A 35 13.19 -27.21 -7.77
C THR A 35 14.38 -28.10 -8.15
N ASN A 36 15.61 -27.74 -7.79
CA ASN A 36 16.81 -28.50 -8.09
C ASN A 36 17.20 -29.37 -6.86
N PRO A 37 17.21 -30.69 -6.96
CA PRO A 37 17.55 -31.59 -5.84
C PRO A 37 19.00 -31.44 -5.34
N LEU A 38 19.85 -30.76 -6.09
CA LEU A 38 21.24 -30.47 -5.70
C LEU A 38 21.40 -29.11 -5.02
N PHE A 39 20.31 -28.38 -4.82
CA PHE A 39 20.34 -27.10 -4.09
C PHE A 39 20.42 -27.35 -2.59
N ALA A 40 21.47 -26.84 -1.96
CA ALA A 40 21.75 -27.05 -0.53
C ALA A 40 21.53 -25.80 0.34
N GLY A 41 20.79 -24.81 -0.19
CA GLY A 41 20.60 -23.53 0.50
C GLY A 41 21.56 -22.46 -0.01
N GLY A 42 21.59 -21.30 0.65
CA GLY A 42 22.43 -20.19 0.26
C GLY A 42 22.50 -19.12 1.35
N PHE A 43 23.36 -18.14 1.15
CA PHE A 43 23.61 -17.03 2.08
C PHE A 43 23.29 -15.70 1.43
N ILE A 44 22.39 -14.93 2.05
CA ILE A 44 22.12 -13.55 1.65
C ILE A 44 23.28 -12.67 2.10
N TRP A 45 23.70 -11.76 1.29
CA TRP A 45 24.57 -10.67 1.68
C TRP A 45 23.70 -9.47 2.10
N VAL A 46 23.69 -9.00 3.34
CA VAL A 46 24.46 -9.50 4.46
C VAL A 46 23.54 -9.49 5.71
N PHE A 47 23.99 -10.02 6.84
CA PHE A 47 23.14 -10.08 8.03
C PHE A 47 22.82 -8.69 8.59
N CYS A 48 23.81 -7.78 8.60
CA CYS A 48 23.61 -6.44 9.15
C CYS A 48 24.32 -5.41 8.26
N ASP A 49 23.73 -4.23 8.18
CA ASP A 49 24.28 -3.11 7.44
C ASP A 49 25.75 -2.87 7.79
N GLU A 50 26.55 -2.59 6.78
CA GLU A 50 27.97 -2.30 6.91
C GLU A 50 28.17 -0.87 7.37
N ALA A 51 28.43 -0.68 8.65
CA ALA A 51 28.61 0.63 9.26
C ALA A 51 29.78 0.61 10.27
N PRO A 52 31.02 0.59 9.80
CA PRO A 52 32.17 0.64 10.69
C PRO A 52 32.22 1.97 11.44
N LYS A 53 32.53 1.88 12.72
CA LYS A 53 32.70 3.07 13.57
C LYS A 53 34.00 3.79 13.23
N ARG A 54 33.89 5.03 12.78
CA ARG A 54 35.02 5.89 12.37
C ARG A 54 35.63 6.59 13.58
N SER A 55 36.71 6.00 14.14
CA SER A 55 37.43 6.61 15.26
C SER A 55 38.10 7.94 14.89
N ASP A 56 38.48 8.11 13.63
CA ASP A 56 39.05 9.33 13.06
C ASP A 56 38.03 10.46 12.83
N LYS A 57 36.72 10.16 12.88
CA LYS A 57 35.63 11.11 12.69
C LYS A 57 34.70 11.19 13.92
N GLY A 58 35.27 11.11 15.13
CA GLY A 58 34.48 11.24 16.36
C GLY A 58 33.55 10.07 16.68
N GLY A 59 33.74 8.94 16.00
CA GLY A 59 32.98 7.71 16.28
C GLY A 59 31.64 7.60 15.59
N ILE A 60 31.38 8.39 14.56
CA ILE A 60 30.20 8.23 13.70
C ILE A 60 30.26 6.89 12.97
N LEU A 61 29.10 6.36 12.61
CA LEU A 61 29.03 5.20 11.72
C LEU A 61 29.31 5.64 10.29
N ASP A 62 30.19 4.90 9.60
CA ASP A 62 30.48 5.18 8.19
C ASP A 62 29.33 4.66 7.31
N SER A 63 29.06 5.38 6.24
CA SER A 63 28.05 5.03 5.26
C SER A 63 28.71 5.09 3.88
N ASP A 64 28.54 4.06 3.09
CA ASP A 64 28.89 4.07 1.68
C ASP A 64 27.62 4.26 0.82
N LYS A 65 26.96 5.37 1.06
CA LYS A 65 25.70 5.75 0.38
C LYS A 65 24.69 4.61 0.37
N SER A 66 24.06 4.34 -0.77
CA SER A 66 23.09 3.26 -0.93
C SER A 66 23.67 1.85 -0.88
N ASN A 67 25.00 1.69 -0.82
CA ASN A 67 25.63 0.37 -0.79
C ASN A 67 25.73 -0.21 0.63
N ALA A 68 25.97 0.64 1.62
CA ALA A 68 26.16 0.20 3.01
C ALA A 68 24.89 -0.35 3.68
N PRO A 69 23.65 0.17 3.45
CA PRO A 69 22.42 -0.39 3.99
C PRO A 69 21.93 -1.59 3.16
N ASP A 70 22.71 -2.65 3.09
CA ASP A 70 22.40 -3.86 2.33
C ASP A 70 22.13 -5.09 3.22
N GLY A 71 22.09 -4.89 4.53
CA GLY A 71 21.82 -5.91 5.53
C GLY A 71 20.35 -6.33 5.63
N VAL A 72 20.15 -7.45 6.34
CA VAL A 72 18.82 -7.91 6.78
C VAL A 72 18.31 -7.09 7.95
N VAL A 73 19.21 -6.56 8.76
CA VAL A 73 18.96 -5.67 9.90
C VAL A 73 19.92 -4.49 9.83
N GLY A 74 19.54 -3.39 10.44
CA GLY A 74 20.38 -2.20 10.54
C GLY A 74 21.66 -2.40 11.34
N PRO A 75 22.54 -1.39 11.35
CA PRO A 75 23.89 -1.52 11.94
C PRO A 75 23.87 -1.73 13.46
N ARG A 76 22.80 -1.35 14.15
CA ARG A 76 22.60 -1.60 15.59
C ARG A 76 21.66 -2.77 15.88
N ARG A 77 21.40 -3.65 14.87
CA ARG A 77 20.48 -4.80 14.94
C ARG A 77 19.01 -4.42 14.99
N GLU A 78 18.66 -3.22 14.65
CA GLU A 78 17.26 -2.81 14.43
C GLU A 78 16.64 -3.59 13.28
N LYS A 79 15.40 -4.00 13.47
CA LYS A 79 14.66 -4.77 12.46
C LYS A 79 14.05 -3.81 11.44
N GLU A 80 14.40 -4.00 10.21
CA GLU A 80 13.93 -3.24 9.07
C GLU A 80 12.89 -4.00 8.23
N GLY A 81 12.42 -3.39 7.17
CA GLY A 81 11.50 -4.04 6.23
C GLY A 81 12.05 -5.32 5.63
N SER A 82 13.36 -5.36 5.35
CA SER A 82 14.11 -6.53 4.89
C SER A 82 14.00 -7.72 5.85
N TYR A 83 14.15 -7.50 7.16
CA TYR A 83 13.99 -8.55 8.17
C TYR A 83 12.60 -9.21 8.08
N TYR A 84 11.54 -8.41 8.01
CA TYR A 84 10.18 -8.93 7.96
C TYR A 84 9.87 -9.59 6.62
N ALA A 85 10.42 -9.05 5.51
CA ALA A 85 10.26 -9.62 4.18
C ALA A 85 10.91 -11.01 4.09
N ILE A 86 12.14 -11.15 4.60
CA ILE A 86 12.87 -12.43 4.62
C ILE A 86 12.19 -13.42 5.57
N ARG A 87 11.79 -12.97 6.77
CA ARG A 87 11.04 -13.80 7.72
C ARG A 87 9.78 -14.39 7.10
N ALA A 88 9.02 -13.59 6.36
CA ALA A 88 7.80 -14.05 5.70
C ALA A 88 8.09 -15.08 4.59
N GLN A 89 9.14 -14.85 3.81
CA GLN A 89 9.49 -15.69 2.66
C GLN A 89 10.18 -17.00 3.06
N TRP A 90 10.97 -16.98 4.12
CA TRP A 90 11.61 -18.18 4.69
C TRP A 90 10.83 -18.79 5.85
N SER A 91 9.59 -18.35 6.06
CA SER A 91 8.72 -19.02 7.01
C SER A 91 8.56 -20.49 6.64
N PRO A 92 8.79 -21.43 7.56
CA PRO A 92 8.61 -22.87 7.29
C PRO A 92 7.13 -23.26 7.15
N ILE A 93 6.22 -22.34 7.39
CA ILE A 93 4.78 -22.46 7.12
C ILE A 93 4.42 -21.41 6.09
N GLN A 94 3.89 -21.82 4.94
CA GLN A 94 3.47 -20.92 3.88
C GLN A 94 1.97 -21.03 3.63
N LEU A 95 1.29 -19.90 3.52
CA LEU A 95 -0.11 -19.87 3.13
C LEU A 95 -0.21 -19.64 1.62
N LYS A 96 -1.06 -20.43 0.94
CA LYS A 96 -1.39 -20.13 -0.45
C LYS A 96 -2.22 -18.84 -0.52
N PRO A 97 -2.21 -18.11 -1.66
CA PRO A 97 -2.98 -16.90 -1.82
C PRO A 97 -4.43 -17.09 -1.37
N LEU A 98 -4.89 -16.24 -0.48
CA LEU A 98 -6.23 -16.28 0.10
C LEU A 98 -6.97 -14.99 -0.24
N LEU A 99 -8.13 -15.15 -0.89
CA LEU A 99 -9.11 -14.08 -1.09
C LEU A 99 -10.34 -14.39 -0.25
N ILE A 100 -10.73 -13.46 0.61
CA ILE A 100 -11.95 -13.57 1.41
C ILE A 100 -13.13 -13.15 0.53
N THR A 101 -13.88 -14.13 0.04
CA THR A 101 -15.12 -13.92 -0.73
C THR A 101 -16.34 -14.11 0.17
N ASP A 102 -17.55 -13.86 -0.35
CA ASP A 102 -18.80 -14.13 0.37
C ASP A 102 -18.98 -15.61 0.71
N HIS A 103 -18.34 -16.51 -0.05
CA HIS A 103 -18.36 -17.97 0.16
C HIS A 103 -17.20 -18.48 1.03
N PHE A 104 -16.39 -17.60 1.61
CA PHE A 104 -15.31 -18.04 2.49
C PHE A 104 -15.86 -18.77 3.71
N ASP A 105 -15.43 -20.01 3.90
CA ASP A 105 -15.91 -20.95 4.92
C ASP A 105 -14.95 -21.15 6.11
N GLY A 106 -13.91 -20.31 6.20
CA GLY A 106 -12.85 -20.44 7.21
C GLY A 106 -11.74 -21.41 6.83
N SER A 107 -11.74 -21.95 5.61
CA SER A 107 -10.74 -22.92 5.14
C SER A 107 -9.70 -22.23 4.22
N PHE A 108 -8.46 -22.68 4.32
CA PHE A 108 -7.37 -22.20 3.47
C PHE A 108 -6.27 -23.26 3.34
N LEU A 109 -5.41 -23.12 2.33
CA LEU A 109 -4.33 -24.07 2.08
C LEU A 109 -3.03 -23.63 2.75
N VAL A 110 -2.37 -24.59 3.40
CA VAL A 110 -1.10 -24.40 4.10
C VAL A 110 -0.08 -25.37 3.54
N THR A 111 1.10 -24.90 3.20
CA THR A 111 2.24 -25.72 2.78
C THR A 111 3.24 -25.80 3.95
N ASN A 112 3.70 -27.01 4.23
CA ASN A 112 4.74 -27.30 5.20
C ASN A 112 6.11 -27.29 4.49
N GLU A 113 6.89 -26.25 4.73
CA GLU A 113 8.27 -26.12 4.23
C GLU A 113 9.33 -26.50 5.32
N TYR A 114 8.92 -27.06 6.45
CA TYR A 114 9.86 -27.69 7.36
C TYR A 114 10.54 -28.92 6.73
N THR A 115 11.74 -29.19 7.17
CA THR A 115 12.48 -30.40 6.73
C THR A 115 12.09 -31.65 7.53
N TYR A 116 11.77 -31.50 8.83
CA TYR A 116 11.58 -32.64 9.74
C TYR A 116 10.35 -32.52 10.65
N THR A 117 9.65 -31.37 10.64
CA THR A 117 8.55 -31.10 11.57
C THR A 117 7.20 -31.22 10.86
N ASN A 118 6.31 -32.06 11.36
CA ASN A 118 4.92 -32.11 10.93
C ASN A 118 4.12 -30.95 11.54
N LEU A 119 3.16 -30.38 10.79
CA LEU A 119 2.42 -29.19 11.24
C LEU A 119 1.47 -29.44 12.41
N ASP A 120 1.13 -30.67 12.76
CA ASP A 120 0.39 -31.01 14.00
C ASP A 120 1.18 -30.67 15.28
N LYS A 121 2.49 -30.43 15.18
CA LYS A 121 3.35 -29.95 16.27
C LYS A 121 3.35 -28.42 16.40
N CYS A 122 2.77 -27.73 15.44
CA CYS A 122 2.68 -26.28 15.44
C CYS A 122 1.27 -25.83 15.89
N ARG A 123 1.15 -24.58 16.31
CA ARG A 123 -0.12 -23.97 16.66
C ARG A 123 -0.39 -22.81 15.72
N MET A 124 -1.64 -22.61 15.35
CA MET A 124 -2.06 -21.42 14.62
C MET A 124 -3.29 -20.80 15.28
N THR A 125 -3.33 -19.47 15.31
CA THR A 125 -4.45 -18.70 15.84
C THR A 125 -5.00 -17.78 14.78
N TYR A 126 -6.26 -17.35 14.96
CA TYR A 126 -6.85 -16.28 14.18
C TYR A 126 -7.34 -15.15 15.07
N LYS A 127 -7.35 -13.93 14.53
CA LYS A 127 -8.03 -12.76 15.10
C LYS A 127 -8.82 -12.05 14.02
N ILE A 128 -10.02 -11.61 14.38
CA ILE A 128 -10.83 -10.72 13.56
C ILE A 128 -10.77 -9.34 14.17
N ARG A 129 -10.34 -8.37 13.37
CA ARG A 129 -10.16 -6.99 13.82
C ARG A 129 -11.08 -6.04 13.06
N THR A 130 -11.63 -5.07 13.78
CA THR A 130 -12.16 -3.85 13.16
C THR A 130 -11.03 -2.84 12.99
N CYS A 131 -11.13 -1.99 11.98
CA CYS A 131 -10.22 -0.88 11.73
C CYS A 131 -10.94 0.44 11.96
N GLU A 132 -10.24 1.42 12.49
CA GLU A 132 -10.75 2.78 12.57
C GLU A 132 -10.98 3.38 11.18
N THR A 133 -11.81 4.40 11.10
CA THR A 133 -12.06 5.14 9.88
C THR A 133 -12.14 6.64 10.16
N PRO A 134 -11.49 7.49 9.33
CA PRO A 134 -11.58 8.95 9.46
C PRO A 134 -12.97 9.54 9.22
N LEU A 135 -13.93 8.75 8.74
CA LEU A 135 -15.32 9.19 8.52
C LEU A 135 -16.09 9.46 9.81
N LYS A 136 -15.61 8.95 10.95
CA LYS A 136 -16.22 9.18 12.27
C LYS A 136 -15.48 10.28 13.02
N ASN A 137 -16.22 11.19 13.64
CA ASN A 137 -15.64 12.25 14.46
C ASN A 137 -14.96 11.73 15.75
N ALA A 138 -15.27 10.51 16.18
CA ALA A 138 -14.57 9.80 17.23
C ALA A 138 -13.87 8.61 16.59
N MET A 139 -12.55 8.62 16.58
CA MET A 139 -11.75 7.48 16.16
C MET A 139 -11.98 6.34 17.12
N GLU A 140 -12.85 5.40 16.75
CA GLU A 140 -12.88 4.12 17.42
C GLU A 140 -11.60 3.38 17.05
N SER A 141 -10.73 3.16 18.03
CA SER A 141 -9.54 2.34 17.84
C SER A 141 -9.94 0.95 17.37
N GLY A 142 -9.19 0.40 16.41
CA GLY A 142 -9.44 -0.96 15.93
C GLY A 142 -9.43 -1.96 17.07
N LYS A 143 -10.46 -2.83 17.13
CA LYS A 143 -10.66 -3.80 18.21
C LYS A 143 -10.59 -5.22 17.66
N VAL A 144 -10.06 -6.13 18.46
CA VAL A 144 -10.26 -7.57 18.24
C VAL A 144 -11.71 -7.88 18.66
N ILE A 145 -12.53 -8.34 17.72
CA ILE A 145 -13.93 -8.68 17.95
C ILE A 145 -14.17 -10.20 18.05
N ALA A 146 -13.23 -11.01 17.57
CA ALA A 146 -13.18 -12.45 17.77
C ALA A 146 -11.76 -12.96 17.63
N GLU A 147 -11.44 -14.02 18.36
CA GLU A 147 -10.18 -14.74 18.25
C GLU A 147 -10.36 -16.22 18.59
N GLY A 148 -9.42 -17.06 18.15
CA GLY A 148 -9.46 -18.48 18.43
C GLY A 148 -8.34 -19.25 17.75
N HIS A 149 -8.52 -20.55 17.70
CA HIS A 149 -7.55 -21.48 17.14
C HIS A 149 -7.93 -21.94 15.74
N VAL A 150 -6.92 -22.13 14.92
CA VAL A 150 -7.02 -22.78 13.60
C VAL A 150 -6.67 -24.26 13.79
N GLN A 151 -7.47 -25.14 13.22
CA GLN A 151 -7.16 -26.57 13.16
C GLN A 151 -6.11 -26.80 12.08
N LEU A 152 -4.88 -27.08 12.51
CA LEU A 152 -3.80 -27.53 11.63
C LEU A 152 -3.80 -29.06 11.60
N PRO A 153 -4.05 -29.70 10.44
CA PRO A 153 -3.93 -31.14 10.33
C PRO A 153 -2.47 -31.58 10.32
N ALA A 154 -2.24 -32.89 10.40
CA ALA A 154 -0.93 -33.48 10.19
C ALA A 154 -0.54 -33.33 8.71
N ILE A 155 0.23 -32.29 8.40
CA ILE A 155 0.80 -32.02 7.08
C ILE A 155 2.28 -32.34 7.18
N ALA A 156 2.74 -33.35 6.43
CA ALA A 156 4.13 -33.76 6.44
C ALA A 156 5.03 -32.73 5.74
N PRO A 157 6.34 -32.73 6.00
CA PRO A 157 7.31 -31.90 5.28
C PRO A 157 7.19 -31.99 3.77
N GLY A 158 7.14 -30.83 3.10
CA GLY A 158 6.98 -30.73 1.65
C GLY A 158 5.52 -30.83 1.14
N GLU A 159 4.56 -31.16 1.99
CA GLU A 159 3.16 -31.32 1.60
C GLU A 159 2.33 -30.05 1.79
N THR A 160 1.21 -30.00 1.08
CA THR A 160 0.17 -28.97 1.23
C THR A 160 -1.11 -29.62 1.72
N GLY A 161 -1.72 -29.03 2.73
CA GLY A 161 -2.98 -29.49 3.30
C GLY A 161 -3.95 -28.34 3.58
N LYS A 162 -5.17 -28.70 3.96
CA LYS A 162 -6.25 -27.75 4.24
C LYS A 162 -6.35 -27.49 5.75
N ALA A 163 -6.08 -26.26 6.17
CA ALA A 163 -6.37 -25.78 7.52
C ALA A 163 -7.75 -25.15 7.59
N ARG A 164 -8.34 -25.08 8.79
CA ARG A 164 -9.68 -24.53 8.98
C ARG A 164 -9.86 -23.96 10.37
N PHE A 165 -10.68 -22.91 10.48
CA PHE A 165 -11.28 -22.45 11.72
C PHE A 165 -12.78 -22.23 11.55
N THR A 166 -13.53 -22.33 12.63
CA THR A 166 -14.97 -22.02 12.62
C THR A 166 -15.17 -20.51 12.55
N LEU A 167 -15.86 -20.05 11.52
CA LEU A 167 -16.16 -18.63 11.37
C LEU A 167 -17.06 -18.16 12.53
N PRO A 168 -16.63 -17.16 13.33
CA PRO A 168 -17.51 -16.58 14.33
C PRO A 168 -18.66 -15.81 13.66
N ALA A 169 -19.80 -15.68 14.35
CA ALA A 169 -20.96 -14.95 13.83
C ALA A 169 -20.61 -13.50 13.46
N SER A 170 -19.70 -12.88 14.21
CA SER A 170 -19.20 -11.52 13.97
C SER A 170 -18.17 -11.41 12.83
N PHE A 171 -17.85 -12.49 12.11
CA PHE A 171 -16.79 -12.46 11.08
C PHE A 171 -16.97 -11.32 10.08
N ARG A 172 -18.20 -11.12 9.60
CA ARG A 172 -18.52 -10.07 8.62
C ARG A 172 -18.60 -8.66 9.20
N GLU A 173 -18.49 -8.50 10.50
CA GLU A 173 -18.37 -7.19 11.16
C GLU A 173 -16.92 -6.70 11.18
N GLY A 174 -15.96 -7.64 11.07
CA GLY A 174 -14.53 -7.34 11.01
C GLY A 174 -14.07 -6.74 9.68
N ASP A 175 -12.92 -6.11 9.70
CA ASP A 175 -12.27 -5.52 8.53
C ASP A 175 -11.04 -6.33 8.10
N VAL A 176 -10.35 -6.97 9.05
CA VAL A 176 -9.10 -7.72 8.80
C VAL A 176 -9.14 -9.06 9.55
N LEU A 177 -8.83 -10.14 8.82
CA LEU A 177 -8.45 -11.43 9.36
C LEU A 177 -6.93 -11.47 9.54
N GLU A 178 -6.46 -11.74 10.77
CA GLU A 178 -5.06 -12.02 11.09
C GLU A 178 -4.92 -13.51 11.42
N LEU A 179 -3.93 -14.16 10.82
CA LEU A 179 -3.52 -15.52 11.13
C LEU A 179 -2.08 -15.48 11.66
N GLU A 180 -1.78 -16.21 12.73
CA GLU A 180 -0.44 -16.28 13.29
C GLU A 180 -0.08 -17.73 13.64
N ALA A 181 1.10 -18.15 13.18
CA ALA A 181 1.64 -19.48 13.44
C ALA A 181 2.74 -19.43 14.50
N PHE A 182 2.77 -20.49 15.32
CA PHE A 182 3.72 -20.66 16.41
C PHE A 182 4.35 -22.05 16.32
N ASP A 183 5.63 -22.15 16.67
CA ASP A 183 6.31 -23.42 16.81
C ASP A 183 5.86 -24.19 18.07
N LYS A 184 6.44 -25.36 18.28
CA LYS A 184 6.12 -26.23 19.43
C LYS A 184 6.51 -25.61 20.78
N GLU A 185 7.47 -24.68 20.81
CA GLU A 185 7.86 -23.91 21.98
C GLU A 185 6.99 -22.67 22.22
N GLY A 186 6.05 -22.37 21.32
CA GLY A 186 5.18 -21.21 21.38
C GLY A 186 5.78 -19.92 20.86
N LYS A 187 6.92 -19.99 20.17
CA LYS A 187 7.54 -18.84 19.51
C LYS A 187 6.83 -18.53 18.19
N SER A 188 6.51 -17.26 17.97
CA SER A 188 5.91 -16.81 16.72
C SER A 188 6.81 -17.04 15.51
N ILE A 189 6.31 -17.78 14.54
CA ILE A 189 6.96 -18.09 13.27
C ILE A 189 6.72 -16.96 12.28
N CYS A 190 5.44 -16.73 11.96
CA CYS A 190 5.00 -15.71 11.01
C CYS A 190 3.54 -15.37 11.24
N ASN A 191 3.13 -14.20 10.75
CA ASN A 191 1.73 -13.78 10.72
C ASN A 191 1.35 -13.31 9.32
N TRP A 192 0.07 -13.46 8.99
CA TRP A 192 -0.52 -13.06 7.72
C TRP A 192 -1.82 -12.31 7.98
N THR A 193 -2.08 -11.31 7.17
CA THR A 193 -3.29 -10.51 7.30
C THR A 193 -4.01 -10.40 5.97
N TYR A 194 -5.33 -10.51 6.02
CA TYR A 194 -6.20 -10.49 4.84
C TYR A 194 -7.36 -9.52 5.09
N PRO A 195 -7.67 -8.64 4.13
CA PRO A 195 -8.86 -7.81 4.24
C PRO A 195 -10.11 -8.69 4.09
N ILE A 196 -11.11 -8.45 4.95
CA ILE A 196 -12.40 -9.16 4.91
C ILE A 196 -13.30 -8.55 3.83
N ARG A 197 -13.14 -7.27 3.54
CA ARG A 197 -13.84 -6.52 2.49
C ARG A 197 -12.88 -5.96 1.48
N LEU A 198 -13.28 -5.90 0.23
CA LEU A 198 -12.60 -5.15 -0.80
C LEU A 198 -12.74 -3.64 -0.54
N ALA A 199 -11.88 -2.80 -1.13
CA ALA A 199 -11.82 -1.37 -0.83
C ALA A 199 -13.16 -0.65 -0.99
N LYS A 200 -13.89 -0.91 -2.08
CA LYS A 200 -15.23 -0.35 -2.28
C LYS A 200 -16.24 -0.84 -1.24
N GLN A 201 -16.23 -2.13 -0.93
CA GLN A 201 -17.11 -2.73 0.07
C GLN A 201 -16.83 -2.15 1.46
N TYR A 202 -15.55 -1.96 1.80
CA TYR A 202 -15.14 -1.31 3.03
C TYR A 202 -15.65 0.13 3.11
N PHE A 203 -15.42 0.92 2.07
CA PHE A 203 -15.88 2.31 1.99
C PHE A 203 -17.40 2.41 2.16
N ASP A 204 -18.17 1.64 1.38
CA ASP A 204 -19.63 1.65 1.42
C ASP A 204 -20.16 1.22 2.80
N HIS A 205 -19.54 0.20 3.41
CA HIS A 205 -19.89 -0.27 4.74
C HIS A 205 -19.65 0.79 5.82
N LYS A 206 -18.48 1.45 5.79
CA LYS A 206 -18.17 2.51 6.77
C LYS A 206 -19.04 3.75 6.56
N MET A 207 -19.33 4.12 5.32
CA MET A 207 -20.28 5.21 5.00
C MET A 207 -21.68 4.93 5.53
N ALA A 208 -22.18 3.71 5.38
CA ALA A 208 -23.51 3.32 5.89
C ALA A 208 -23.58 3.35 7.41
N GLN A 209 -22.48 3.04 8.10
CA GLN A 209 -22.40 3.04 9.57
C GLN A 209 -22.16 4.43 10.16
N THR A 210 -21.80 5.40 9.33
CA THR A 210 -21.52 6.75 9.78
C THR A 210 -22.69 7.63 9.41
N PRO A 211 -23.62 7.93 10.34
CA PRO A 211 -24.58 8.99 10.10
C PRO A 211 -23.75 10.26 9.93
N MET A 212 -23.61 10.74 8.70
CA MET A 212 -23.11 12.08 8.49
C MET A 212 -24.17 13.04 9.03
N THR A 213 -24.01 13.42 10.28
CA THR A 213 -24.86 14.38 11.03
C THR A 213 -24.78 15.80 10.46
N LEU A 214 -24.21 15.92 9.29
CA LEU A 214 -24.17 17.16 8.54
C LEU A 214 -25.51 17.31 7.84
N GLU A 215 -26.45 17.99 8.46
CA GLU A 215 -27.58 18.53 7.71
C GLU A 215 -27.00 19.37 6.56
N ALA A 216 -27.14 18.89 5.34
CA ALA A 216 -26.84 19.69 4.17
C ALA A 216 -27.94 20.75 4.08
N VAL A 217 -27.57 21.99 4.28
CA VAL A 217 -28.53 23.11 4.28
C VAL A 217 -28.92 23.45 2.83
N GLN A 218 -27.96 23.32 1.91
CA GLN A 218 -28.18 23.64 0.47
C GLN A 218 -27.56 22.56 -0.43
N PRO A 219 -28.20 22.23 -1.57
CA PRO A 219 -27.62 21.37 -2.58
C PRO A 219 -26.30 21.91 -3.10
N ALA A 220 -25.34 21.02 -3.36
CA ALA A 220 -24.10 21.40 -4.00
C ALA A 220 -24.36 21.92 -5.42
N THR A 221 -23.65 22.94 -5.82
CA THR A 221 -23.80 23.63 -7.11
C THR A 221 -22.54 23.54 -7.95
N ALA A 222 -22.73 23.48 -9.25
CA ALA A 222 -21.65 23.51 -10.24
C ALA A 222 -21.85 24.69 -11.17
N THR A 223 -20.80 25.48 -11.38
CA THR A 223 -20.79 26.63 -12.29
C THR A 223 -19.57 26.56 -13.20
N GLN A 224 -19.73 27.04 -14.42
CA GLN A 224 -18.66 27.13 -15.42
C GLN A 224 -18.70 28.49 -16.12
N THR A 225 -17.53 29.11 -16.13
CA THR A 225 -17.29 30.36 -16.87
C THR A 225 -16.12 30.16 -17.84
N ALA A 226 -15.76 31.20 -18.58
CA ALA A 226 -14.57 31.13 -19.46
C ALA A 226 -13.25 31.00 -18.68
N THR A 227 -13.20 31.42 -17.41
CA THR A 227 -11.98 31.50 -16.62
C THR A 227 -11.96 30.56 -15.39
N SER A 228 -13.08 29.93 -15.07
CA SER A 228 -13.18 29.09 -13.87
C SER A 228 -14.29 28.07 -14.00
N ILE A 229 -14.05 26.88 -13.44
CA ILE A 229 -15.05 25.85 -13.16
C ILE A 229 -15.07 25.66 -11.65
N GLU A 230 -16.25 25.71 -11.04
CA GLU A 230 -16.41 25.59 -9.60
C GLU A 230 -17.47 24.57 -9.23
N LEU A 231 -17.14 23.68 -8.28
CA LEU A 231 -18.07 22.84 -7.54
C LEU A 231 -18.11 23.35 -6.10
N LYS A 232 -19.29 23.62 -5.58
CA LYS A 232 -19.46 24.25 -4.26
C LYS A 232 -20.57 23.57 -3.46
N SER A 233 -20.28 23.26 -2.21
CA SER A 233 -21.23 22.93 -1.14
C SER A 233 -21.09 23.93 0.00
N ASP A 234 -21.89 23.81 1.05
CA ASP A 234 -21.81 24.70 2.23
C ASP A 234 -20.40 24.69 2.89
N ARG A 235 -19.64 23.63 2.71
CA ARG A 235 -18.35 23.43 3.41
C ARG A 235 -17.14 23.40 2.51
N VAL A 236 -17.31 22.96 1.27
CA VAL A 236 -16.20 22.73 0.36
C VAL A 236 -16.45 23.44 -0.95
N THR A 237 -15.44 24.16 -1.40
CA THR A 237 -15.38 24.72 -2.74
C THR A 237 -14.15 24.16 -3.44
N VAL A 238 -14.35 23.61 -4.65
CA VAL A 238 -13.29 23.08 -5.51
C VAL A 238 -13.32 23.86 -6.82
N THR A 239 -12.20 24.48 -7.14
CA THR A 239 -12.02 25.24 -8.39
C THR A 239 -11.09 24.49 -9.32
N PHE A 240 -11.45 24.44 -10.59
CA PHE A 240 -10.67 23.82 -11.65
C PHE A 240 -10.28 24.87 -12.72
N ASP A 241 -9.09 24.68 -13.28
CA ASP A 241 -8.64 25.44 -14.44
C ASP A 241 -9.34 24.93 -15.70
N PRO A 242 -10.11 25.75 -16.43
CA PRO A 242 -10.81 25.34 -17.64
C PRO A 242 -9.87 24.90 -18.78
N ALA A 243 -8.64 25.41 -18.80
CA ALA A 243 -7.67 25.08 -19.85
C ALA A 243 -7.11 23.66 -19.68
N THR A 244 -7.00 23.17 -18.46
CA THR A 244 -6.41 21.86 -18.17
C THR A 244 -7.38 20.87 -17.53
N GLY A 245 -8.44 21.34 -16.92
CA GLY A 245 -9.38 20.52 -16.14
C GLY A 245 -8.81 20.08 -14.78
N MET A 246 -7.66 20.58 -14.39
CA MET A 246 -7.01 20.24 -13.12
C MET A 246 -7.54 21.08 -11.96
N ILE A 247 -7.45 20.52 -10.75
CA ILE A 247 -7.72 21.29 -9.52
C ILE A 247 -6.74 22.45 -9.43
N SER A 248 -7.26 23.66 -9.32
CA SER A 248 -6.46 24.86 -9.07
C SER A 248 -6.54 25.29 -7.60
N ARG A 249 -7.66 25.01 -6.91
CA ARG A 249 -7.88 25.40 -5.53
C ARG A 249 -8.93 24.57 -4.84
N ILE A 250 -8.72 24.27 -3.56
CA ILE A 250 -9.71 23.66 -2.67
C ILE A 250 -9.83 24.54 -1.41
N ILE A 251 -11.06 24.89 -1.02
CA ILE A 251 -11.36 25.53 0.25
C ILE A 251 -12.26 24.58 1.04
N SER A 252 -11.92 24.31 2.29
CA SER A 252 -12.72 23.51 3.21
C SER A 252 -12.88 24.27 4.54
N GLY A 253 -14.12 24.49 4.98
CA GLY A 253 -14.40 25.24 6.21
C GLY A 253 -13.79 26.66 6.23
N GLY A 254 -13.65 27.30 5.08
CA GLY A 254 -13.05 28.64 4.94
C GLY A 254 -11.51 28.65 4.85
N THR A 255 -10.85 27.50 4.97
CA THR A 255 -9.39 27.36 4.90
C THR A 255 -8.97 26.69 3.59
N GLU A 256 -7.92 27.18 2.96
CA GLU A 256 -7.38 26.58 1.74
C GLU A 256 -6.63 25.28 2.06
N VAL A 257 -7.03 24.19 1.41
CA VAL A 257 -6.30 22.91 1.42
C VAL A 257 -5.27 22.95 0.29
N PRO A 258 -3.99 22.84 0.57
CA PRO A 258 -2.94 23.01 -0.44
C PRO A 258 -2.71 21.77 -1.28
N PHE A 259 -3.79 21.16 -1.75
CA PHE A 259 -3.81 19.98 -2.63
C PHE A 259 -4.37 20.40 -4.00
N LYS A 260 -3.56 20.33 -5.03
CA LYS A 260 -3.86 20.90 -6.35
C LYS A 260 -3.03 20.31 -7.48
N ASP A 261 -3.06 20.95 -8.65
CA ASP A 261 -2.24 20.67 -9.84
C ASP A 261 -2.38 19.23 -10.34
N GLY A 262 -3.57 18.66 -10.24
CA GLY A 262 -3.85 17.31 -10.69
C GLY A 262 -5.31 17.12 -11.10
N PRO A 263 -5.61 15.93 -11.64
CA PRO A 263 -4.74 14.76 -11.77
C PRO A 263 -3.76 14.83 -12.95
N VAL A 264 -2.49 14.55 -12.70
CA VAL A 264 -1.45 14.40 -13.73
C VAL A 264 -1.17 12.90 -13.92
N ALA A 265 -1.20 12.44 -15.18
CA ALA A 265 -0.94 11.05 -15.50
C ALA A 265 0.55 10.72 -15.35
N VAL A 266 0.85 9.61 -14.68
CA VAL A 266 2.19 9.06 -14.51
C VAL A 266 2.29 7.75 -15.28
N GLY A 267 3.39 7.57 -16.04
CA GLY A 267 3.61 6.38 -16.84
C GLY A 267 2.80 6.31 -18.14
N MET A 268 2.08 7.36 -18.46
CA MET A 268 1.23 7.50 -19.64
C MET A 268 1.41 8.87 -20.28
N LYS A 269 1.16 8.97 -21.61
CA LYS A 269 1.04 10.26 -22.29
C LYS A 269 -0.41 10.74 -22.24
N MET A 270 -0.62 11.98 -21.84
CA MET A 270 -1.91 12.62 -21.80
C MET A 270 -1.81 14.05 -22.32
N ARG A 271 -2.80 14.49 -23.07
CA ARG A 271 -2.99 15.91 -23.42
C ARG A 271 -3.95 16.50 -22.40
N TYR A 272 -3.50 17.53 -21.71
CA TYR A 272 -4.26 18.15 -20.61
C TYR A 272 -5.25 19.23 -21.08
N GLU A 273 -5.46 19.38 -22.38
CA GLU A 273 -6.48 20.24 -22.95
C GLU A 273 -7.77 19.43 -23.11
N PRO A 274 -8.82 19.70 -22.31
CA PRO A 274 -10.09 19.00 -22.47
C PRO A 274 -10.69 19.23 -23.85
N THR A 275 -11.06 18.15 -24.54
CA THR A 275 -11.79 18.22 -25.82
C THR A 275 -13.28 18.55 -25.64
N LEU A 276 -13.78 18.25 -24.44
CA LEU A 276 -15.13 18.57 -23.98
C LEU A 276 -15.10 18.78 -22.47
N SER A 277 -15.73 19.81 -22.00
CA SER A 277 -15.85 20.16 -20.60
C SER A 277 -17.25 20.68 -20.32
N TYR A 278 -17.88 20.11 -19.28
CA TYR A 278 -19.22 20.55 -18.89
C TYR A 278 -19.49 20.32 -17.40
N VAL A 279 -20.37 21.10 -16.84
CA VAL A 279 -20.89 20.95 -15.49
C VAL A 279 -22.36 20.60 -15.49
N ARG A 280 -22.82 19.92 -14.45
CA ARG A 280 -24.24 19.67 -14.20
C ARG A 280 -24.53 19.60 -12.71
N ASN A 281 -25.74 20.00 -12.36
CA ASN A 281 -26.32 19.79 -11.03
C ASN A 281 -27.22 18.55 -11.05
N SER A 282 -27.18 17.73 -10.05
CA SER A 282 -27.98 16.52 -9.92
C SER A 282 -28.41 16.31 -8.47
N ASN A 283 -29.34 15.40 -8.23
CA ASN A 283 -29.76 15.00 -6.88
C ASN A 283 -28.63 14.32 -6.07
N GLU A 284 -27.53 13.91 -6.74
CA GLU A 284 -26.37 13.30 -6.13
C GLU A 284 -25.23 14.28 -5.85
N GLY A 285 -25.44 15.56 -6.21
CA GLY A 285 -24.48 16.65 -6.04
C GLY A 285 -24.09 17.36 -7.34
N ALA A 286 -23.09 18.21 -7.23
CA ALA A 286 -22.51 18.99 -8.32
C ALA A 286 -21.46 18.17 -9.07
N VAL A 287 -21.51 18.16 -10.39
CA VAL A 287 -20.65 17.33 -11.24
C VAL A 287 -19.90 18.20 -12.25
N TYR A 288 -18.61 17.94 -12.38
CA TYR A 288 -17.76 18.42 -13.47
C TYR A 288 -17.20 17.22 -14.24
N CYS A 289 -17.33 17.24 -15.56
CA CYS A 289 -16.79 16.21 -16.45
C CYS A 289 -15.85 16.85 -17.46
N ALA A 290 -14.64 16.32 -17.58
CA ALA A 290 -13.68 16.68 -18.61
C ALA A 290 -13.32 15.45 -19.45
N LYS A 291 -13.39 15.55 -20.77
CA LYS A 291 -12.93 14.54 -21.72
C LYS A 291 -11.62 14.96 -22.33
N TYR A 292 -10.73 14.00 -22.48
CA TYR A 292 -9.37 14.23 -22.96
C TYR A 292 -9.04 13.37 -24.18
N LYS A 293 -7.94 13.71 -24.84
CA LYS A 293 -7.27 12.81 -25.78
C LYS A 293 -6.03 12.24 -25.12
N GLY A 294 -5.82 10.95 -25.28
CA GLY A 294 -4.66 10.28 -24.72
C GLY A 294 -5.02 9.18 -23.74
N ALA A 295 -4.21 9.01 -22.70
CA ALA A 295 -4.33 7.94 -21.73
C ALA A 295 -5.61 8.01 -20.86
N ALA A 296 -6.18 9.18 -20.67
CA ALA A 296 -7.48 9.33 -20.02
C ALA A 296 -8.55 9.64 -21.08
N ASP A 297 -9.67 8.92 -21.05
CA ASP A 297 -10.87 9.27 -21.83
C ASP A 297 -11.62 10.39 -21.14
N SER A 298 -11.88 10.22 -19.86
CA SER A 298 -12.63 11.20 -19.07
C SER A 298 -12.23 11.17 -17.60
N ILE A 299 -12.32 12.32 -16.98
CA ILE A 299 -12.23 12.50 -15.53
C ILE A 299 -13.49 13.19 -15.06
N VAL A 300 -14.20 12.53 -14.16
CA VAL A 300 -15.47 13.02 -13.61
C VAL A 300 -15.27 13.33 -12.12
N TRP A 301 -15.56 14.56 -11.77
CA TRP A 301 -15.60 15.03 -10.40
C TRP A 301 -17.02 15.19 -9.93
N ARG A 302 -17.31 14.77 -8.71
CA ARG A 302 -18.62 14.95 -8.10
C ARG A 302 -18.44 15.40 -6.65
N LEU A 303 -18.95 16.57 -6.33
CA LEU A 303 -19.04 17.10 -4.98
C LEU A 303 -20.46 16.87 -4.45
N THR A 304 -20.57 16.11 -3.36
CA THR A 304 -21.86 15.91 -2.69
C THR A 304 -22.25 17.10 -1.84
N ASP A 305 -23.53 17.21 -1.49
CA ASP A 305 -24.04 18.23 -0.57
C ASP A 305 -23.33 18.21 0.79
N LYS A 306 -22.86 17.04 1.21
CA LYS A 306 -22.12 16.81 2.45
C LYS A 306 -20.62 17.16 2.37
N GLY A 307 -20.14 17.65 1.21
CA GLY A 307 -18.75 18.05 1.02
C GLY A 307 -17.77 16.93 0.70
N LEU A 308 -18.25 15.74 0.30
CA LEU A 308 -17.36 14.68 -0.19
C LEU A 308 -17.09 14.89 -1.69
N LEU A 309 -15.82 14.98 -2.04
CA LEU A 309 -15.37 15.08 -3.43
C LEU A 309 -14.98 13.69 -3.94
N TYR A 310 -15.67 13.24 -4.98
CA TYR A 310 -15.36 12.00 -5.71
C TYR A 310 -14.63 12.33 -7.00
N MET A 311 -13.71 11.46 -7.38
CA MET A 311 -13.04 11.46 -8.67
C MET A 311 -13.16 10.07 -9.31
N ASP A 312 -13.69 10.01 -10.51
CA ASP A 312 -13.69 8.81 -11.34
C ASP A 312 -12.92 9.11 -12.62
N ALA A 313 -11.78 8.42 -12.84
CA ALA A 313 -10.96 8.56 -14.02
C ALA A 313 -11.04 7.29 -14.87
N ILE A 314 -11.42 7.42 -16.13
CA ILE A 314 -11.42 6.33 -17.09
C ILE A 314 -10.10 6.40 -17.87
N LEU A 315 -9.20 5.46 -17.57
CA LEU A 315 -7.91 5.34 -18.23
C LEU A 315 -8.02 4.32 -19.36
N LEU A 316 -7.53 4.68 -20.54
CA LEU A 316 -7.57 3.83 -21.73
C LEU A 316 -6.20 3.22 -21.97
N ASN A 317 -6.14 1.90 -21.95
CA ASN A 317 -5.02 1.16 -22.50
C ASN A 317 -5.28 0.91 -23.99
N ARG A 318 -4.88 1.83 -24.85
CA ARG A 318 -4.86 1.59 -26.29
C ARG A 318 -3.51 1.00 -26.66
N ALA A 319 -3.45 -0.31 -26.86
CA ALA A 319 -2.31 -0.95 -27.51
C ALA A 319 -2.12 -0.30 -28.89
N SER A 320 -0.89 0.00 -29.24
CA SER A 320 -0.47 0.59 -30.50
C SER A 320 -1.06 -0.18 -31.71
N GLY A 321 -1.99 0.42 -32.38
CA GLY A 321 -2.58 -0.05 -33.65
C GLY A 321 -2.51 1.08 -34.65
N GLY A 322 -1.37 1.27 -35.26
CA GLY A 322 -1.09 1.94 -36.52
C GLY A 322 -1.76 3.26 -36.81
N GLY A 323 -1.11 4.38 -36.58
CA GLY A 323 -1.49 5.61 -37.20
C GLY A 323 -1.35 6.89 -36.37
N GLY A 324 -0.16 7.29 -35.98
CA GLY A 324 0.11 8.65 -35.53
C GLY A 324 0.33 8.82 -34.02
N PHE A 325 0.58 10.05 -33.60
CA PHE A 325 0.89 10.40 -32.21
C PHE A 325 -0.16 9.94 -31.20
N ASP A 326 -1.40 9.81 -31.63
CA ASP A 326 -2.52 9.48 -30.78
C ASP A 326 -2.62 7.96 -30.44
N ASP A 327 -1.87 7.11 -31.15
CA ASP A 327 -1.92 5.65 -31.01
C ASP A 327 -0.88 5.05 -30.05
N ALA A 328 0.09 5.83 -29.58
CA ALA A 328 1.16 5.39 -28.70
C ALA A 328 1.00 5.96 -27.28
N PHE A 329 -0.16 5.73 -26.63
CA PHE A 329 -0.38 6.23 -25.26
C PHE A 329 0.37 5.44 -24.20
N MET A 330 0.66 4.19 -24.49
CA MET A 330 1.47 3.35 -23.61
C MET A 330 2.59 2.74 -24.41
N ASP A 331 3.80 3.03 -24.02
CA ASP A 331 4.92 2.20 -24.42
C ASP A 331 4.66 0.77 -23.95
N SER A 332 5.13 -0.24 -24.67
CA SER A 332 4.96 -1.66 -24.34
C SER A 332 5.49 -2.04 -22.94
N LYS A 333 6.16 -1.11 -22.26
CA LYS A 333 6.72 -1.25 -20.92
C LYS A 333 6.25 -0.11 -20.03
N VAL A 334 5.06 -0.25 -19.45
CA VAL A 334 4.59 0.67 -18.41
C VAL A 334 5.11 0.19 -17.06
N PHE A 335 6.08 0.87 -16.52
CA PHE A 335 6.62 0.57 -15.18
C PHE A 335 5.72 1.07 -14.07
N ASN A 336 4.98 2.16 -14.32
CA ASN A 336 4.19 2.85 -13.34
C ASN A 336 2.96 3.46 -14.03
N LEU A 337 1.78 3.22 -13.49
CA LEU A 337 0.52 3.78 -13.98
C LEU A 337 -0.19 4.44 -12.81
N GLY A 338 -0.42 5.74 -12.89
CA GLY A 338 -1.07 6.44 -11.80
C GLY A 338 -1.49 7.86 -12.14
N LEU A 339 -2.10 8.50 -11.15
CA LEU A 339 -2.46 9.91 -11.16
C LEU A 339 -1.79 10.59 -9.97
N THR A 340 -1.19 11.74 -10.19
CA THR A 340 -0.50 12.51 -9.15
C THR A 340 -1.07 13.90 -8.99
N PHE A 341 -0.86 14.47 -7.81
CA PHE A 341 -1.29 15.80 -7.39
C PHE A 341 -0.13 16.46 -6.63
N SER A 342 -0.15 17.77 -6.55
CA SER A 342 0.82 18.53 -5.79
C SER A 342 0.33 18.78 -4.35
N TYR A 343 1.24 18.62 -3.41
CA TYR A 343 1.08 18.99 -2.00
C TYR A 343 2.40 19.50 -1.44
N PRO A 344 2.46 20.64 -0.74
CA PRO A 344 3.71 21.15 -0.18
C PRO A 344 4.20 20.27 0.96
N GLU A 345 5.33 19.60 0.76
CA GLU A 345 5.90 18.67 1.73
C GLU A 345 6.11 19.26 3.11
N LYS A 346 6.53 20.54 3.18
CA LYS A 346 6.72 21.29 4.43
C LYS A 346 5.47 21.44 5.31
N ASN A 347 4.28 21.19 4.75
CA ASN A 347 3.02 21.27 5.48
C ASN A 347 2.61 19.90 6.05
N CYS A 348 3.34 18.83 5.72
CA CYS A 348 3.03 17.49 6.16
C CYS A 348 3.71 17.20 7.49
N SER A 349 2.95 16.92 8.53
CA SER A 349 3.44 16.54 9.85
C SER A 349 3.41 15.02 10.08
N GLY A 350 2.64 14.29 9.28
CA GLY A 350 2.49 12.85 9.40
C GLY A 350 1.51 12.26 8.41
N MET A 351 1.32 10.95 8.53
CA MET A 351 0.33 10.23 7.76
C MET A 351 -0.26 9.08 8.56
N LYS A 352 -1.58 8.92 8.44
CA LYS A 352 -2.28 7.75 8.93
C LYS A 352 -2.97 7.06 7.75
N TRP A 353 -2.87 5.74 7.66
CA TRP A 353 -3.48 5.02 6.54
C TRP A 353 -3.96 3.63 6.93
N MET A 354 -4.96 3.15 6.23
CA MET A 354 -5.35 1.76 6.22
C MET A 354 -4.87 1.12 4.92
N GLY A 355 -4.12 0.07 5.04
CA GLY A 355 -3.49 -0.67 3.95
C GLY A 355 -2.38 -1.55 4.46
N ARG A 356 -1.45 -1.92 3.60
CA ARG A 356 -0.24 -2.64 4.01
C ARG A 356 0.79 -1.68 4.61
N GLY A 357 1.42 -2.12 5.68
CA GLY A 357 2.43 -1.34 6.39
C GLY A 357 3.18 -2.20 7.42
N PRO A 358 3.98 -1.55 8.31
CA PRO A 358 4.26 -0.11 8.36
C PRO A 358 5.31 0.36 7.33
N TYR A 359 6.03 -0.57 6.68
CA TYR A 359 7.13 -0.27 5.77
C TYR A 359 6.60 0.10 4.39
N ARG A 360 7.32 0.97 3.68
CA ARG A 360 7.08 1.23 2.26
C ARG A 360 7.36 -0.02 1.43
N VAL A 361 6.67 -0.18 0.32
CA VAL A 361 6.75 -1.38 -0.53
C VAL A 361 6.58 -1.04 -2.00
N TRP A 362 7.02 -1.94 -2.87
CA TRP A 362 6.81 -1.90 -4.31
C TRP A 362 5.74 -2.92 -4.71
N LYS A 363 5.11 -2.74 -5.86
CA LYS A 363 4.02 -3.62 -6.33
C LYS A 363 4.36 -5.12 -6.29
N ASN A 364 5.58 -5.48 -6.65
CA ASN A 364 6.07 -6.86 -6.65
C ASN A 364 6.86 -7.23 -5.39
N ARG A 365 6.87 -6.38 -4.36
CA ARG A 365 7.70 -6.52 -3.16
C ARG A 365 6.91 -6.15 -1.92
N ILE A 366 5.88 -6.97 -1.65
CA ILE A 366 4.94 -6.79 -0.54
C ILE A 366 5.28 -7.66 0.70
N PRO A 367 6.06 -8.76 0.62
CA PRO A 367 6.31 -9.61 1.78
C PRO A 367 6.81 -8.84 2.99
N GLY A 368 6.39 -9.29 4.17
CA GLY A 368 6.76 -8.66 5.45
C GLY A 368 5.86 -7.54 5.91
N THR A 369 4.92 -7.07 5.07
CA THR A 369 3.92 -6.08 5.46
C THR A 369 2.58 -6.72 5.76
N ASN A 370 1.82 -6.06 6.63
CA ASN A 370 0.51 -6.52 7.09
C ASN A 370 -0.57 -5.48 6.81
N TYR A 371 -1.81 -5.95 6.60
CA TYR A 371 -2.97 -5.07 6.62
C TYR A 371 -3.25 -4.57 8.03
N GLY A 372 -3.53 -3.28 8.14
CA GLY A 372 -3.87 -2.64 9.38
C GLY A 372 -4.07 -1.14 9.19
N VAL A 373 -4.26 -0.45 10.30
CA VAL A 373 -4.18 1.00 10.37
C VAL A 373 -2.84 1.36 10.96
N TRP A 374 -2.11 2.18 10.25
CA TRP A 374 -0.75 2.58 10.55
C TRP A 374 -0.69 4.09 10.70
N HIS A 375 0.19 4.55 11.57
CA HIS A 375 0.51 5.97 11.73
C HIS A 375 2.01 6.18 11.70
N LYS A 376 2.43 7.27 11.10
CA LYS A 376 3.82 7.67 11.03
C LYS A 376 3.94 9.18 11.04
N GLU A 377 4.77 9.69 11.92
CA GLU A 377 5.23 11.08 11.88
C GLU A 377 6.11 11.29 10.63
N TYR A 378 6.03 12.50 10.07
CA TYR A 378 6.89 12.84 8.95
C TYR A 378 8.36 12.69 9.34
N ASN A 379 9.12 12.06 8.48
CA ASN A 379 10.57 12.06 8.52
C ASN A 379 11.13 12.19 7.10
N ASN A 380 12.30 12.80 6.99
CA ASN A 380 13.03 12.95 5.71
C ASN A 380 14.22 11.99 5.69
N THR A 381 13.98 10.72 5.98
CA THR A 381 15.01 9.70 5.90
C THR A 381 15.41 9.50 4.43
N ILE A 382 16.70 9.65 4.17
CA ILE A 382 17.34 9.40 2.88
C ILE A 382 18.33 8.28 3.11
N THR A 383 18.06 7.11 2.54
CA THR A 383 18.91 5.94 2.68
C THR A 383 20.28 6.20 2.04
N GLY A 384 21.34 5.86 2.77
CA GLY A 384 22.71 6.04 2.33
C GLY A 384 23.31 7.43 2.60
N GLU A 385 22.53 8.38 3.12
CA GLU A 385 23.09 9.67 3.57
C GLU A 385 23.92 9.50 4.84
N SER A 386 23.30 8.97 5.89
CA SER A 386 23.95 8.69 7.18
C SER A 386 23.11 7.76 8.03
N PHE A 387 23.73 6.77 8.67
CA PHE A 387 23.05 5.91 9.64
C PHE A 387 22.59 6.64 10.91
N GLU A 388 23.14 7.81 11.20
CA GLU A 388 22.75 8.60 12.37
C GLU A 388 21.37 9.28 12.15
N ASN A 389 21.00 9.52 10.90
CA ASN A 389 19.76 10.18 10.53
C ASN A 389 18.68 9.22 10.02
N LEU A 390 18.95 7.91 10.00
CA LEU A 390 17.97 6.92 9.55
C LEU A 390 16.86 6.74 10.57
N VAL A 391 15.61 6.82 10.10
CA VAL A 391 14.41 6.57 10.89
C VAL A 391 13.58 5.50 10.18
N TYR A 392 13.44 4.36 10.81
CA TYR A 392 12.66 3.24 10.29
C TYR A 392 11.28 3.16 10.98
N PRO A 393 10.21 2.90 10.23
CA PRO A 393 10.11 2.91 8.77
C PRO A 393 10.14 4.33 8.21
N GLU A 394 10.61 4.48 6.96
CA GLU A 394 10.66 5.78 6.27
C GLU A 394 9.27 6.27 5.91
N PHE A 395 9.14 7.59 5.80
CA PHE A 395 7.87 8.23 5.46
C PHE A 395 7.60 8.22 3.95
N LYS A 396 8.59 8.63 3.15
CA LYS A 396 8.45 8.80 1.70
C LYS A 396 8.43 7.47 0.94
N GLY A 397 7.65 7.40 -0.13
CA GLY A 397 7.58 6.24 -1.02
C GLY A 397 6.20 5.60 -1.10
N TYR A 398 6.13 4.34 -1.54
CA TYR A 398 4.89 3.63 -1.82
C TYR A 398 4.36 2.86 -0.61
N HIS A 399 3.04 2.98 -0.39
CA HIS A 399 2.27 2.18 0.56
C HIS A 399 1.22 1.36 -0.19
N ALA A 400 1.24 0.05 -0.01
CA ALA A 400 0.45 -0.86 -0.85
C ALA A 400 -0.98 -1.04 -0.37
N ASN A 401 -1.88 -1.30 -1.33
CA ASN A 401 -3.25 -1.71 -1.11
C ASN A 401 -4.00 -0.76 -0.16
N MET A 402 -3.88 0.53 -0.43
CA MET A 402 -4.47 1.59 0.38
C MET A 402 -6.00 1.57 0.27
N TYR A 403 -6.66 1.63 1.41
CA TYR A 403 -8.10 1.85 1.54
C TYR A 403 -8.40 3.32 1.81
N TRP A 404 -7.65 3.93 2.68
CA TRP A 404 -7.64 5.36 2.92
C TRP A 404 -6.28 5.82 3.45
N ALA A 405 -5.96 7.07 3.20
CA ALA A 405 -4.82 7.76 3.79
C ALA A 405 -5.21 9.17 4.18
N THR A 406 -4.85 9.56 5.40
CA THR A 406 -4.94 10.93 5.88
C THR A 406 -3.54 11.52 5.92
N LEU A 407 -3.29 12.57 5.14
CA LEU A 407 -2.11 13.40 5.33
C LEU A 407 -2.39 14.38 6.46
N GLU A 408 -1.55 14.34 7.47
CA GLU A 408 -1.66 15.18 8.65
C GLU A 408 -0.94 16.52 8.44
N SER A 409 -1.53 17.56 8.94
CA SER A 409 -1.04 18.92 8.85
C SER A 409 -1.61 19.73 10.03
N ASP A 410 -0.87 20.70 10.52
CA ASP A 410 -1.31 21.55 11.61
C ASP A 410 -2.53 22.42 11.25
N THR A 411 -2.78 22.63 9.96
CA THR A 411 -3.82 23.55 9.49
C THR A 411 -4.96 22.86 8.76
N THR A 412 -4.65 21.93 7.85
CA THR A 412 -5.62 21.37 6.90
C THR A 412 -5.33 19.90 6.59
N PRO A 413 -5.51 19.01 7.57
CA PRO A 413 -5.42 17.57 7.27
C PRO A 413 -6.51 17.18 6.27
N PHE A 414 -6.20 16.26 5.35
CA PHE A 414 -7.18 15.75 4.42
C PHE A 414 -7.05 14.24 4.22
N THR A 415 -8.16 13.58 3.89
CA THR A 415 -8.22 12.14 3.70
C THR A 415 -8.61 11.79 2.28
N VAL A 416 -7.87 10.84 1.70
CA VAL A 416 -8.18 10.21 0.41
C VAL A 416 -8.64 8.79 0.65
N TYR A 417 -9.77 8.40 0.05
CA TYR A 417 -10.25 7.02 0.04
C TYR A 417 -10.09 6.41 -1.35
N SER A 418 -9.65 5.16 -1.40
CA SER A 418 -9.75 4.36 -2.62
C SER A 418 -11.03 3.53 -2.60
N ARG A 419 -11.71 3.44 -3.75
CA ARG A 419 -12.77 2.47 -4.01
C ARG A 419 -12.29 1.34 -4.94
N ASN A 420 -11.01 1.37 -5.31
CA ASN A 420 -10.38 0.34 -6.13
C ASN A 420 -9.38 -0.44 -5.28
N ASP A 421 -9.33 -1.75 -5.51
CA ASP A 421 -8.35 -2.62 -4.87
C ASP A 421 -6.99 -2.50 -5.54
N GLY A 422 -5.94 -2.85 -4.78
CA GLY A 422 -4.57 -2.88 -5.31
C GLY A 422 -3.96 -1.51 -5.59
N ILE A 423 -4.54 -0.43 -5.05
CA ILE A 423 -3.99 0.93 -5.21
C ILE A 423 -2.73 1.07 -4.36
N PHE A 424 -1.68 1.58 -4.97
CA PHE A 424 -0.46 2.02 -4.31
C PHE A 424 -0.52 3.53 -4.12
N PHE A 425 -0.38 3.96 -2.88
CA PHE A 425 -0.33 5.36 -2.52
C PHE A 425 1.13 5.79 -2.41
N HIS A 426 1.55 6.69 -3.26
CA HIS A 426 2.90 7.24 -3.26
C HIS A 426 2.90 8.59 -2.53
N VAL A 427 3.67 8.69 -1.47
CA VAL A 427 3.81 9.91 -0.68
C VAL A 427 5.21 10.44 -0.84
N PHE A 428 5.34 11.58 -1.50
CA PHE A 428 6.59 12.22 -1.84
C PHE A 428 7.63 11.28 -2.48
N THR A 429 8.61 11.83 -3.11
CA THR A 429 9.70 11.04 -3.69
C THR A 429 10.87 11.10 -2.73
N PRO A 430 11.43 9.94 -2.30
CA PRO A 430 12.70 9.94 -1.60
C PRO A 430 13.77 10.62 -2.47
N GLU A 431 14.57 11.47 -1.86
CA GLU A 431 15.74 12.01 -2.53
C GLU A 431 16.81 10.93 -2.63
N GLU A 432 17.64 11.01 -3.69
CA GLU A 432 18.81 10.16 -3.78
C GLU A 432 19.96 10.80 -2.98
N PRO A 433 20.80 9.99 -2.30
CA PRO A 433 21.91 10.46 -1.48
C PRO A 433 23.05 11.06 -2.31
#